data_34201853bfe885fb6aeefd9b6262d08a
#
_entry.id   34201853bfe885fb6aeefd9b6262d08a
#
_cell.length_a   1.000
_cell.length_b   1.000
_cell.length_c   1.000
_cell.angle_alpha   90.00
_cell.angle_beta   90.00
_cell.angle_gamma   90.00
#
_symmetry.space_group_name_H-M   'P 1'
#
loop_
_entity.id
_entity.type
_entity.pdbx_description
1 polymer ?
#
loop_
_entity_poly.entity_id
_entity_poly.type
_entity_poly.pdbx_seq_one_letter_code
_entity_poly.pdbx_strand_id
1 'polypeptide(L)'
;MHGSRRAVLGAAASAAAIAALPARARWDDTVRYPDPAIEILDPSFTRYRLFNAEVERLWTGARWSEGPVWFGDMRAVFWSDIPNNRILRWDEASGQVAEFRKPSNFSNGNTRDREGRLVTCEHDTRRVTRTEHDGSITVLAETFDGKRLNSPNDAVVKSDGSVWFTDPPWGINGVYEGTRRVEPELPTNVYRLDPDGQRLTVVAGDIRNPNGLAFSPDESRLYVMDGGASPRAIRVFDLTANGQELTNGRVFHQCQEGETPDGFRCDTDGNLWCGWGMGPGLDGVRVLNPDGKAIGHIHLPERCANVCFGGERRNRLFMAASKGLYAVHVGAQGAGLG
;
A
#
# COMPACT_ATOMS: atom_id res chain seq x y z
N MET A 1 45.51 27.41 -85.14
CA MET A 1 45.45 28.29 -83.98
C MET A 1 44.47 27.71 -82.99
N HIS A 2 44.94 27.28 -81.86
CA HIS A 2 44.26 26.98 -80.64
C HIS A 2 42.96 26.15 -80.65
N GLY A 3 43.08 24.88 -80.47
CA GLY A 3 42.01 23.97 -80.09
C GLY A 3 42.07 23.67 -78.59
N SER A 4 41.02 23.92 -77.87
CA SER A 4 40.87 23.60 -76.45
C SER A 4 40.28 22.20 -76.24
N ARG A 5 41.04 21.35 -75.57
CA ARG A 5 40.55 20.00 -75.18
C ARG A 5 39.77 20.14 -73.81
N ARG A 6 38.50 19.80 -73.90
CA ARG A 6 37.69 19.58 -72.65
C ARG A 6 37.88 18.13 -72.21
N ALA A 7 38.42 18.00 -70.99
CA ALA A 7 38.49 16.72 -70.30
C ALA A 7 37.10 16.50 -69.63
N VAL A 8 36.48 15.36 -69.90
CA VAL A 8 35.28 14.89 -69.23
C VAL A 8 35.73 14.01 -68.07
N LEU A 9 35.55 14.51 -66.85
CA LEU A 9 35.73 13.72 -65.65
C LEU A 9 34.45 12.88 -65.40
N GLY A 10 34.57 11.58 -65.58
CA GLY A 10 33.56 10.61 -65.22
C GLY A 10 33.57 10.38 -63.70
N ALA A 11 32.55 10.78 -62.99
CA ALA A 11 32.35 10.44 -61.60
C ALA A 11 31.73 9.03 -61.49
N ALA A 12 32.52 8.07 -61.02
CA ALA A 12 32.02 6.75 -60.67
C ALA A 12 31.30 6.84 -59.32
N ALA A 13 29.96 6.72 -59.32
CA ALA A 13 29.16 6.60 -58.09
C ALA A 13 29.28 5.16 -57.57
N SER A 14 30.01 4.97 -56.50
CA SER A 14 30.02 3.73 -55.73
C SER A 14 28.72 3.60 -54.94
N ALA A 15 27.82 2.78 -55.39
CA ALA A 15 26.63 2.40 -54.62
C ALA A 15 27.08 1.42 -53.49
N ALA A 16 27.19 1.93 -52.29
CA ALA A 16 27.40 1.08 -51.10
C ALA A 16 26.07 0.33 -50.86
N ALA A 17 26.05 -0.96 -51.09
CA ALA A 17 24.96 -1.84 -50.70
C ALA A 17 24.97 -1.94 -49.17
N ILE A 18 24.05 -1.21 -48.54
CA ILE A 18 23.76 -1.42 -47.11
C ILE A 18 23.05 -2.79 -47.01
N ALA A 19 23.83 -3.82 -46.61
CA ALA A 19 23.25 -5.11 -46.25
C ALA A 19 22.28 -4.88 -45.07
N ALA A 20 21.01 -4.95 -45.34
CA ALA A 20 19.99 -4.95 -44.30
C ALA A 20 20.24 -6.18 -43.41
N LEU A 21 20.74 -5.96 -42.22
CA LEU A 21 20.76 -7.01 -41.19
C LEU A 21 19.35 -7.53 -41.01
N PRO A 22 19.12 -8.85 -40.93
CA PRO A 22 17.81 -9.40 -40.71
C PRO A 22 17.27 -8.73 -39.43
N ALA A 23 16.06 -8.15 -39.53
CA ALA A 23 15.35 -7.63 -38.36
C ALA A 23 15.28 -8.78 -37.34
N ARG A 24 16.09 -8.70 -36.28
CA ARG A 24 15.89 -9.60 -35.15
C ARG A 24 14.48 -9.36 -34.68
N ALA A 25 13.65 -10.40 -34.65
CA ALA A 25 12.36 -10.35 -34.01
C ALA A 25 12.59 -9.74 -32.63
N ARG A 26 12.08 -8.53 -32.39
CA ARG A 26 12.06 -7.93 -31.07
C ARG A 26 10.93 -8.64 -30.35
N TRP A 27 11.29 -9.57 -29.50
CA TRP A 27 10.39 -10.04 -28.46
C TRP A 27 10.31 -8.93 -27.44
N ASP A 28 9.11 -8.55 -27.03
CA ASP A 28 8.95 -7.74 -25.84
C ASP A 28 9.63 -8.46 -24.69
N ASP A 29 10.30 -7.72 -23.80
CA ASP A 29 10.97 -8.31 -22.65
C ASP A 29 9.93 -9.06 -21.81
N THR A 30 9.90 -10.37 -21.97
CA THR A 30 9.03 -11.24 -21.17
C THR A 30 9.69 -11.52 -19.84
N VAL A 31 8.92 -11.48 -18.77
CA VAL A 31 9.39 -11.84 -17.43
C VAL A 31 9.82 -13.30 -17.45
N ARG A 32 11.06 -13.56 -16.98
CA ARG A 32 11.56 -14.90 -16.84
C ARG A 32 11.07 -15.52 -15.55
N TYR A 33 10.44 -16.70 -15.63
CA TYR A 33 10.00 -17.44 -14.45
C TYR A 33 11.11 -18.28 -13.81
N PRO A 34 11.14 -18.36 -12.47
CA PRO A 34 10.34 -17.57 -11.54
C PRO A 34 10.73 -16.10 -11.61
N ASP A 35 9.78 -15.19 -11.38
CA ASP A 35 10.00 -13.75 -11.47
C ASP A 35 11.17 -13.31 -10.56
N PRO A 36 12.24 -12.71 -11.11
CA PRO A 36 13.40 -12.27 -10.34
C PRO A 36 13.06 -11.13 -9.35
N ALA A 37 11.95 -10.43 -9.54
CA ALA A 37 11.49 -9.42 -8.59
C ALA A 37 11.06 -10.03 -7.24
N ILE A 38 10.82 -11.35 -7.19
CA ILE A 38 10.41 -12.05 -5.95
C ILE A 38 11.61 -12.74 -5.34
N GLU A 39 12.26 -12.07 -4.39
CA GLU A 39 13.47 -12.53 -3.71
C GLU A 39 13.15 -13.42 -2.50
N ILE A 40 13.84 -14.55 -2.37
CA ILE A 40 13.78 -15.43 -1.21
C ILE A 40 14.93 -15.05 -0.28
N LEU A 41 14.63 -14.46 0.87
CA LEU A 41 15.61 -14.13 1.90
C LEU A 41 15.85 -15.28 2.88
N ASP A 42 14.84 -16.13 3.05
CA ASP A 42 14.88 -17.33 3.88
C ASP A 42 14.15 -18.49 3.17
N PRO A 43 14.66 -19.73 3.23
CA PRO A 43 14.02 -20.88 2.57
C PRO A 43 12.54 -21.10 2.91
N SER A 44 12.07 -20.66 4.08
CA SER A 44 10.67 -20.73 4.46
C SER A 44 9.74 -19.92 3.56
N PHE A 45 10.25 -18.92 2.85
CA PHE A 45 9.48 -18.12 1.91
C PHE A 45 9.19 -18.86 0.59
N THR A 46 9.93 -19.93 0.26
CA THR A 46 9.83 -20.63 -1.03
C THR A 46 8.39 -21.03 -1.38
N ARG A 47 7.60 -21.46 -0.39
CA ARG A 47 6.19 -21.87 -0.59
C ARG A 47 5.25 -20.73 -0.97
N TYR A 48 5.64 -19.49 -0.72
CA TYR A 48 4.84 -18.30 -1.03
C TYR A 48 5.13 -17.75 -2.41
N ARG A 49 6.29 -18.07 -3.00
CA ARG A 49 6.63 -17.69 -4.36
C ARG A 49 6.10 -18.74 -5.34
N LEU A 50 5.06 -18.39 -6.08
CA LEU A 50 4.57 -19.25 -7.16
C LEU A 50 5.51 -19.17 -8.37
N PHE A 51 5.82 -20.35 -8.96
CA PHE A 51 6.83 -20.45 -10.02
C PHE A 51 6.50 -19.59 -11.24
N ASN A 52 5.23 -19.56 -11.64
CA ASN A 52 4.74 -18.92 -12.87
C ASN A 52 3.87 -17.68 -12.61
N ALA A 53 4.03 -17.05 -11.45
CA ALA A 53 3.41 -15.76 -11.14
C ALA A 53 4.45 -14.65 -11.31
N GLU A 54 4.01 -13.54 -11.89
CA GLU A 54 4.82 -12.34 -12.09
C GLU A 54 4.22 -11.16 -11.35
N VAL A 55 5.04 -10.15 -11.08
CA VAL A 55 4.60 -8.86 -10.59
C VAL A 55 4.02 -8.05 -11.75
N GLU A 56 2.73 -7.82 -11.71
CA GLU A 56 1.99 -7.08 -12.73
C GLU A 56 1.83 -5.62 -12.29
N ARG A 57 2.10 -4.66 -13.16
CA ARG A 57 1.64 -3.28 -12.99
C ARG A 57 0.27 -3.13 -13.61
N LEU A 58 -0.76 -3.10 -12.76
CA LEU A 58 -2.15 -2.99 -13.20
C LEU A 58 -2.49 -1.59 -13.70
N TRP A 59 -1.90 -0.55 -13.09
CA TRP A 59 -2.19 0.84 -13.45
C TRP A 59 -1.10 1.80 -12.95
N THR A 60 -1.01 2.96 -13.59
CA THR A 60 -0.17 4.10 -13.18
C THR A 60 -0.87 5.41 -13.50
N GLY A 61 -0.56 6.47 -12.77
CA GLY A 61 -1.17 7.80 -12.95
C GLY A 61 -1.57 8.48 -11.65
N ALA A 62 -1.22 7.91 -10.50
CA ALA A 62 -1.33 8.57 -9.22
C ALA A 62 -0.16 9.52 -8.96
N ARG A 63 -0.26 10.27 -7.87
CA ARG A 63 0.85 11.01 -7.25
C ARG A 63 1.37 10.31 -6.01
N TRP A 64 0.46 9.72 -5.23
CA TRP A 64 0.78 8.88 -4.10
C TRP A 64 -0.37 7.91 -3.82
N SER A 65 -0.17 6.65 -4.23
CA SER A 65 -1.13 5.56 -4.05
C SER A 65 -1.04 5.00 -2.64
N GLU A 66 -2.19 4.91 -1.95
CA GLU A 66 -2.30 4.48 -0.57
C GLU A 66 -3.59 3.73 -0.27
N GLY A 67 -3.61 3.02 0.86
CA GLY A 67 -4.77 2.41 1.47
C GLY A 67 -5.57 1.51 0.53
N PRO A 68 -4.98 0.50 -0.10
CA PRO A 68 -5.71 -0.42 -0.96
C PRO A 68 -6.60 -1.34 -0.11
N VAL A 69 -7.81 -1.60 -0.60
CA VAL A 69 -8.77 -2.54 0.00
C VAL A 69 -9.51 -3.32 -1.08
N TRP A 70 -9.67 -4.62 -0.86
CA TRP A 70 -10.39 -5.51 -1.77
C TRP A 70 -11.85 -5.70 -1.36
N PHE A 71 -12.76 -5.54 -2.32
CA PHE A 71 -14.17 -5.87 -2.21
C PHE A 71 -14.48 -7.08 -3.08
N GLY A 72 -14.62 -8.25 -2.45
CA GLY A 72 -14.83 -9.51 -3.15
C GLY A 72 -16.16 -9.61 -3.88
N ASP A 73 -17.22 -9.03 -3.33
CA ASP A 73 -18.56 -8.94 -3.92
C ASP A 73 -18.60 -8.05 -5.18
N MET A 74 -17.76 -7.03 -5.23
CA MET A 74 -17.59 -6.16 -6.40
C MET A 74 -16.44 -6.61 -7.33
N ARG A 75 -15.62 -7.57 -6.90
CA ARG A 75 -14.36 -7.96 -7.56
C ARG A 75 -13.50 -6.74 -7.91
N ALA A 76 -13.28 -5.87 -6.94
CA ALA A 76 -12.63 -4.59 -7.16
C ALA A 76 -11.67 -4.23 -6.03
N VAL A 77 -10.59 -3.52 -6.38
CA VAL A 77 -9.71 -2.84 -5.42
C VAL A 77 -10.04 -1.36 -5.42
N PHE A 78 -10.23 -0.81 -4.23
CA PHE A 78 -10.30 0.64 -4.02
C PHE A 78 -9.02 1.09 -3.36
N TRP A 79 -8.50 2.26 -3.75
CA TRP A 79 -7.33 2.86 -3.12
C TRP A 79 -7.34 4.37 -3.25
N SER A 80 -6.62 5.05 -2.39
CA SER A 80 -6.48 6.51 -2.39
C SER A 80 -5.33 6.96 -3.27
N ASP A 81 -5.52 8.06 -3.98
CA ASP A 81 -4.49 8.88 -4.59
C ASP A 81 -4.51 10.23 -3.87
N ILE A 82 -3.77 10.29 -2.75
CA ILE A 82 -3.92 11.34 -1.72
C ILE A 82 -3.76 12.74 -2.33
N PRO A 83 -2.63 13.09 -2.99
CA PRO A 83 -2.42 14.46 -3.46
C PRO A 83 -3.36 14.88 -4.60
N ASN A 84 -3.94 13.94 -5.31
CA ASN A 84 -4.96 14.20 -6.33
C ASN A 84 -6.38 14.25 -5.73
N ASN A 85 -6.49 14.07 -4.41
CA ASN A 85 -7.74 14.18 -3.65
C ASN A 85 -8.84 13.28 -4.21
N ARG A 86 -8.52 11.99 -4.45
CA ARG A 86 -9.46 11.03 -5.03
C ARG A 86 -9.27 9.61 -4.50
N ILE A 87 -10.34 8.82 -4.53
CA ILE A 87 -10.34 7.36 -4.42
C ILE A 87 -10.54 6.78 -5.81
N LEU A 88 -9.69 5.84 -6.16
CA LEU A 88 -9.73 5.09 -7.41
C LEU A 88 -10.31 3.70 -7.18
N ARG A 89 -10.88 3.10 -8.22
CA ARG A 89 -11.37 1.72 -8.26
C ARG A 89 -10.78 1.01 -9.48
N TRP A 90 -10.09 -0.11 -9.25
CA TRP A 90 -9.73 -1.06 -10.28
C TRP A 90 -10.74 -2.21 -10.29
N ASP A 91 -11.26 -2.54 -11.46
CA ASP A 91 -12.23 -3.62 -11.66
C ASP A 91 -11.52 -4.85 -12.23
N GLU A 92 -11.62 -5.99 -11.53
CA GLU A 92 -10.90 -7.21 -11.92
C GLU A 92 -11.39 -7.80 -13.26
N ALA A 93 -12.68 -7.68 -13.56
CA ALA A 93 -13.25 -8.29 -14.75
C ALA A 93 -12.85 -7.55 -16.02
N SER A 94 -12.76 -6.23 -15.97
CA SER A 94 -12.43 -5.39 -17.12
C SER A 94 -10.97 -4.94 -17.18
N GLY A 95 -10.24 -5.02 -16.04
CA GLY A 95 -8.90 -4.45 -15.87
C GLY A 95 -8.88 -2.91 -15.87
N GLN A 96 -10.03 -2.26 -15.89
CA GLN A 96 -10.12 -0.81 -16.00
C GLN A 96 -10.05 -0.13 -14.63
N VAL A 97 -9.50 1.09 -14.64
CA VAL A 97 -9.50 1.98 -13.46
C VAL A 97 -10.44 3.15 -13.71
N ALA A 98 -11.26 3.44 -12.71
CA ALA A 98 -12.17 4.57 -12.69
C ALA A 98 -11.98 5.38 -11.39
N GLU A 99 -12.33 6.65 -11.44
CA GLU A 99 -12.45 7.50 -10.28
C GLU A 99 -13.74 7.14 -9.54
N PHE A 100 -13.60 6.63 -8.29
CA PHE A 100 -14.75 6.25 -7.46
C PHE A 100 -15.30 7.46 -6.71
N ARG A 101 -14.40 8.30 -6.15
CA ARG A 101 -14.79 9.51 -5.37
C ARG A 101 -13.80 10.63 -5.60
N LYS A 102 -14.32 11.84 -5.83
CA LYS A 102 -13.58 13.09 -5.90
C LYS A 102 -14.52 14.28 -5.63
N PRO A 103 -14.22 15.16 -4.65
CA PRO A 103 -13.09 15.09 -3.73
C PRO A 103 -13.23 13.92 -2.74
N SER A 104 -12.09 13.41 -2.25
CA SER A 104 -12.03 12.38 -1.21
C SER A 104 -11.60 12.92 0.16
N ASN A 105 -11.46 14.23 0.28
CA ASN A 105 -10.92 14.92 1.45
C ASN A 105 -9.49 14.47 1.80
N PHE A 106 -8.68 14.23 0.76
CA PHE A 106 -7.32 13.70 0.88
C PHE A 106 -7.33 12.38 1.68
N SER A 107 -8.18 11.47 1.26
CA SER A 107 -8.25 10.14 1.86
C SER A 107 -6.92 9.41 1.80
N ASN A 108 -6.60 8.66 2.86
CA ASN A 108 -5.41 7.82 2.94
C ASN A 108 -5.83 6.34 3.06
N GLY A 109 -5.73 5.73 4.24
CA GLY A 109 -6.08 4.34 4.48
C GLY A 109 -7.54 4.04 4.25
N ASN A 110 -7.81 2.90 3.64
CA ASN A 110 -9.17 2.39 3.48
C ASN A 110 -9.22 0.94 3.99
N THR A 111 -10.37 0.58 4.53
CA THR A 111 -10.67 -0.80 4.91
C THR A 111 -12.14 -1.10 4.66
N ARG A 112 -12.54 -2.35 4.86
CA ARG A 112 -13.90 -2.82 4.69
C ARG A 112 -14.48 -3.22 6.04
N ASP A 113 -15.68 -2.75 6.37
CA ASP A 113 -16.38 -3.23 7.55
C ASP A 113 -17.02 -4.61 7.32
N ARG A 114 -17.62 -5.16 8.38
CA ARG A 114 -18.22 -6.49 8.35
C ARG A 114 -19.50 -6.58 7.50
N GLU A 115 -20.08 -5.44 7.19
CA GLU A 115 -21.27 -5.32 6.32
C GLU A 115 -20.91 -4.98 4.87
N GLY A 116 -19.62 -4.91 4.55
CA GLY A 116 -19.15 -4.64 3.19
C GLY A 116 -19.14 -3.18 2.81
N ARG A 117 -19.07 -2.26 3.77
CA ARG A 117 -19.00 -0.82 3.53
C ARG A 117 -17.57 -0.33 3.60
N LEU A 118 -17.25 0.70 2.82
CA LEU A 118 -15.93 1.31 2.79
C LEU A 118 -15.74 2.23 4.00
N VAL A 119 -14.73 1.94 4.82
CA VAL A 119 -14.25 2.81 5.90
C VAL A 119 -13.00 3.52 5.40
N THR A 120 -12.93 4.84 5.56
CA THR A 120 -11.89 5.70 4.98
C THR A 120 -11.34 6.67 6.04
N CYS A 121 -10.01 6.78 6.10
CA CYS A 121 -9.31 7.82 6.84
C CYS A 121 -9.17 9.06 5.95
N GLU A 122 -9.67 10.23 6.40
CA GLU A 122 -9.64 11.48 5.66
C GLU A 122 -8.71 12.48 6.34
N HIS A 123 -7.66 12.94 5.64
CA HIS A 123 -6.67 13.86 6.17
C HIS A 123 -7.23 15.27 6.39
N ASP A 124 -7.82 15.86 5.34
CA ASP A 124 -8.19 17.28 5.36
C ASP A 124 -9.37 17.57 6.28
N THR A 125 -10.30 16.67 6.35
CA THR A 125 -11.44 16.74 7.26
C THR A 125 -11.14 16.18 8.65
N ARG A 126 -9.96 15.56 8.84
CA ARG A 126 -9.45 15.07 10.13
C ARG A 126 -10.44 14.11 10.80
N ARG A 127 -10.87 13.07 10.05
CA ARG A 127 -11.92 12.16 10.50
C ARG A 127 -11.80 10.77 9.88
N VAL A 128 -12.45 9.80 10.48
CA VAL A 128 -12.73 8.48 9.92
C VAL A 128 -14.18 8.44 9.50
N THR A 129 -14.44 7.98 8.27
CA THR A 129 -15.79 7.94 7.69
C THR A 129 -16.13 6.55 7.20
N ARG A 130 -17.42 6.30 7.00
CA ARG A 130 -17.95 5.12 6.36
C ARG A 130 -18.87 5.51 5.22
N THR A 131 -18.66 4.89 4.06
CA THR A 131 -19.58 5.02 2.92
C THR A 131 -20.66 3.97 3.05
N GLU A 132 -21.90 4.39 3.21
CA GLU A 132 -23.05 3.51 3.32
C GLU A 132 -23.42 2.90 1.95
N HIS A 133 -24.27 1.88 1.94
CA HIS A 133 -24.66 1.20 0.69
C HIS A 133 -25.46 2.10 -0.28
N ASP A 134 -26.08 3.16 0.21
CA ASP A 134 -26.76 4.17 -0.60
C ASP A 134 -25.81 5.27 -1.12
N GLY A 135 -24.52 5.18 -0.77
CA GLY A 135 -23.48 6.14 -1.14
C GLY A 135 -23.36 7.34 -0.20
N SER A 136 -24.21 7.46 0.82
CA SER A 136 -24.09 8.51 1.85
C SER A 136 -22.85 8.27 2.73
N ILE A 137 -22.38 9.32 3.39
CA ILE A 137 -21.17 9.28 4.23
C ILE A 137 -21.55 9.48 5.68
N THR A 138 -21.26 8.49 6.50
CA THR A 138 -21.37 8.57 7.96
C THR A 138 -20.00 8.90 8.56
N VAL A 139 -19.93 9.93 9.40
CA VAL A 139 -18.73 10.23 10.20
C VAL A 139 -18.70 9.28 11.39
N LEU A 140 -17.62 8.47 11.46
CA LEU A 140 -17.41 7.52 12.55
C LEU A 140 -16.67 8.15 13.74
N ALA A 141 -15.62 8.93 13.45
CA ALA A 141 -14.83 9.64 14.46
C ALA A 141 -14.23 10.92 13.85
N GLU A 142 -14.29 12.04 14.57
CA GLU A 142 -13.65 13.32 14.17
C GLU A 142 -13.05 14.08 15.36
N THR A 143 -13.43 13.73 16.58
CA THR A 143 -12.94 14.35 17.81
C THR A 143 -12.69 13.31 18.89
N PHE A 144 -11.73 13.61 19.76
CA PHE A 144 -11.46 12.89 20.98
C PHE A 144 -11.26 13.89 22.12
N ASP A 145 -11.97 13.70 23.22
CA ASP A 145 -11.92 14.60 24.40
C ASP A 145 -12.13 16.09 24.03
N GLY A 146 -13.09 16.33 23.14
CA GLY A 146 -13.46 17.69 22.68
C GLY A 146 -12.48 18.35 21.70
N LYS A 147 -11.38 17.66 21.31
CA LYS A 147 -10.38 18.15 20.35
C LYS A 147 -10.48 17.41 19.04
N ARG A 148 -10.07 18.07 17.95
CA ARG A 148 -10.02 17.43 16.62
C ARG A 148 -8.94 16.36 16.57
N LEU A 149 -9.21 15.24 15.89
CA LEU A 149 -8.20 14.27 15.51
C LEU A 149 -7.09 14.94 14.70
N ASN A 150 -5.92 14.34 14.60
CA ASN A 150 -4.82 14.89 13.79
C ASN A 150 -5.11 14.72 12.30
N SER A 151 -4.74 13.61 11.73
CA SER A 151 -5.08 13.21 10.35
C SER A 151 -5.07 11.68 10.27
N PRO A 152 -6.21 11.03 10.56
CA PRO A 152 -6.29 9.57 10.53
C PRO A 152 -5.65 8.99 9.29
N ASN A 153 -4.80 7.95 9.46
CA ASN A 153 -3.92 7.46 8.41
C ASN A 153 -4.31 6.09 7.88
N ASP A 154 -4.25 5.03 8.69
CA ASP A 154 -4.66 3.68 8.29
C ASP A 154 -5.68 3.11 9.29
N ALA A 155 -6.50 2.17 8.85
CA ALA A 155 -7.55 1.58 9.66
C ALA A 155 -7.74 0.08 9.39
N VAL A 156 -8.17 -0.65 10.42
CA VAL A 156 -8.61 -2.05 10.33
C VAL A 156 -9.90 -2.26 11.12
N VAL A 157 -10.72 -3.20 10.68
CA VAL A 157 -11.96 -3.58 11.37
C VAL A 157 -11.83 -4.96 11.96
N LYS A 158 -11.94 -5.05 13.29
CA LYS A 158 -11.88 -6.29 14.04
C LYS A 158 -13.14 -7.14 13.82
N SER A 159 -13.08 -8.43 14.14
CA SER A 159 -14.21 -9.38 13.99
C SER A 159 -15.46 -8.97 14.78
N ASP A 160 -15.29 -8.25 15.90
CA ASP A 160 -16.38 -7.71 16.70
C ASP A 160 -17.03 -6.45 16.10
N GLY A 161 -16.54 -5.94 14.96
CA GLY A 161 -17.03 -4.73 14.29
C GLY A 161 -16.38 -3.44 14.76
N SER A 162 -15.50 -3.47 15.78
CA SER A 162 -14.77 -2.27 16.21
C SER A 162 -13.79 -1.80 15.13
N VAL A 163 -13.64 -0.48 14.98
CA VAL A 163 -12.73 0.15 14.04
C VAL A 163 -11.50 0.66 14.79
N TRP A 164 -10.33 0.20 14.36
CA TRP A 164 -9.05 0.61 14.93
C TRP A 164 -8.29 1.42 13.90
N PHE A 165 -7.75 2.57 14.29
CA PHE A 165 -7.07 3.46 13.36
C PHE A 165 -5.91 4.22 14.00
N THR A 166 -4.97 4.64 13.17
CA THR A 166 -3.81 5.46 13.55
C THR A 166 -4.06 6.93 13.23
N ASP A 167 -3.55 7.83 14.06
CA ASP A 167 -3.79 9.28 13.94
C ASP A 167 -2.49 10.11 14.02
N PRO A 168 -1.57 9.96 13.05
CA PRO A 168 -0.38 10.81 12.93
C PRO A 168 -0.74 12.18 12.32
N PRO A 169 0.19 13.17 12.32
CA PRO A 169 -0.11 14.51 11.82
C PRO A 169 0.23 14.74 10.35
N TRP A 170 0.51 13.69 9.55
CA TRP A 170 1.06 13.90 8.20
C TRP A 170 0.15 14.70 7.27
N GLY A 171 -1.15 14.44 7.30
CA GLY A 171 -2.13 15.16 6.49
C GLY A 171 -2.34 16.63 6.87
N ILE A 172 -1.86 17.04 8.06
CA ILE A 172 -1.96 18.42 8.55
C ILE A 172 -0.60 19.14 8.64
N ASN A 173 0.50 18.45 8.32
CA ASN A 173 1.85 19.04 8.36
C ASN A 173 2.17 19.95 7.17
N GLY A 174 1.38 19.88 6.09
CA GLY A 174 1.66 20.60 4.85
C GLY A 174 0.42 20.78 3.97
N VAL A 175 0.67 21.09 2.69
CA VAL A 175 -0.38 21.39 1.70
C VAL A 175 -0.36 20.41 0.51
N TYR A 176 0.26 19.27 0.66
CA TYR A 176 0.35 18.27 -0.41
C TYR A 176 -0.60 17.09 -0.21
N GLU A 177 -0.75 16.65 1.04
CA GLU A 177 -1.68 15.58 1.45
C GLU A 177 -2.86 16.11 2.26
N GLY A 178 -3.11 17.41 2.17
CA GLY A 178 -4.18 18.17 2.78
C GLY A 178 -4.18 19.57 2.22
N THR A 179 -5.15 20.42 2.60
CA THR A 179 -5.28 21.78 2.05
C THR A 179 -4.52 22.83 2.85
N ARG A 180 -4.15 22.53 4.08
CA ARG A 180 -3.50 23.51 4.98
C ARG A 180 -2.68 22.86 6.07
N ARG A 181 -1.66 23.57 6.52
CA ARG A 181 -0.94 23.23 7.74
C ARG A 181 -1.79 23.62 8.96
N VAL A 182 -1.93 22.69 9.90
CA VAL A 182 -2.62 22.87 11.17
C VAL A 182 -1.73 22.30 12.28
N GLU A 183 -1.66 22.97 13.42
CA GLU A 183 -0.97 22.42 14.59
C GLU A 183 -1.83 21.30 15.22
N PRO A 184 -1.21 20.17 15.60
CA PRO A 184 -1.90 19.10 16.29
C PRO A 184 -2.52 19.55 17.62
N GLU A 185 -3.76 19.16 17.87
CA GLU A 185 -4.45 19.41 19.13
C GLU A 185 -4.33 18.22 20.11
N LEU A 186 -4.00 17.05 19.56
CA LEU A 186 -3.87 15.79 20.29
C LEU A 186 -2.46 15.20 20.08
N PRO A 187 -1.94 14.40 21.03
CA PRO A 187 -0.81 13.52 20.77
C PRO A 187 -1.14 12.54 19.62
N THR A 188 -0.09 11.98 19.02
CA THR A 188 -0.27 10.90 18.06
C THR A 188 -0.70 9.62 18.79
N ASN A 189 -1.81 9.03 18.39
CA ASN A 189 -2.40 7.89 19.06
C ASN A 189 -2.84 6.81 18.08
N VAL A 190 -3.04 5.61 18.63
CA VAL A 190 -3.86 4.57 18.03
C VAL A 190 -5.19 4.55 18.76
N TYR A 191 -6.28 4.59 18.03
CA TYR A 191 -7.62 4.63 18.58
C TYR A 191 -8.38 3.35 18.27
N ARG A 192 -9.35 3.04 19.14
CA ARG A 192 -10.39 2.04 18.94
C ARG A 192 -11.75 2.69 19.09
N LEU A 193 -12.60 2.58 18.07
CA LEU A 193 -14.01 2.94 18.09
C LEU A 193 -14.84 1.69 18.33
N ASP A 194 -15.72 1.73 19.30
CA ASP A 194 -16.65 0.64 19.62
C ASP A 194 -17.56 0.32 18.42
N PRO A 195 -18.05 -0.93 18.29
CA PRO A 195 -18.89 -1.34 17.15
C PRO A 195 -20.17 -0.51 16.97
N ASP A 196 -20.71 0.01 18.07
CA ASP A 196 -21.90 0.89 18.06
C ASP A 196 -21.58 2.35 17.70
N GLY A 197 -20.30 2.69 17.54
CA GLY A 197 -19.84 4.04 17.21
C GLY A 197 -19.93 5.06 18.36
N GLN A 198 -20.25 4.62 19.58
CA GLN A 198 -20.51 5.55 20.69
C GLN A 198 -19.25 5.95 21.45
N ARG A 199 -18.24 5.08 21.51
CA ARG A 199 -17.05 5.31 22.33
C ARG A 199 -15.77 5.19 21.51
N LEU A 200 -15.00 6.26 21.54
CA LEU A 200 -13.62 6.31 21.05
C LEU A 200 -12.64 6.20 22.22
N THR A 201 -11.65 5.33 22.14
CA THR A 201 -10.68 5.05 23.20
C THR A 201 -9.27 5.09 22.63
N VAL A 202 -8.32 5.70 23.33
CA VAL A 202 -6.89 5.56 23.04
C VAL A 202 -6.44 4.18 23.51
N VAL A 203 -5.91 3.37 22.60
CA VAL A 203 -5.40 2.02 22.92
C VAL A 203 -3.86 1.97 22.97
N ALA A 204 -3.17 2.87 22.25
CA ALA A 204 -1.74 3.11 22.38
C ALA A 204 -1.42 4.58 22.16
N GLY A 205 -0.77 5.21 23.13
CA GLY A 205 -0.35 6.62 23.10
C GLY A 205 1.17 6.80 23.18
N ASP A 206 1.92 5.72 23.14
CA ASP A 206 3.38 5.68 23.25
C ASP A 206 4.10 5.40 21.93
N ILE A 207 3.38 5.47 20.81
CA ILE A 207 3.91 5.31 19.44
C ILE A 207 4.03 6.68 18.79
N ARG A 208 5.23 6.97 18.27
CA ARG A 208 5.46 8.22 17.56
C ARG A 208 5.04 8.08 16.10
N ASN A 209 4.11 8.93 15.66
CA ASN A 209 3.61 8.92 14.29
C ASN A 209 3.22 7.50 13.83
N PRO A 210 2.22 6.86 14.49
CA PRO A 210 1.77 5.53 14.12
C PRO A 210 1.27 5.55 12.66
N ASN A 211 1.68 4.52 11.87
CA ASN A 211 1.30 4.40 10.46
C ASN A 211 0.44 3.14 10.26
N GLY A 212 0.88 2.19 9.45
CA GLY A 212 0.16 0.96 9.20
C GLY A 212 -0.15 0.18 10.48
N LEU A 213 -1.29 -0.51 10.47
CA LEU A 213 -1.69 -1.41 11.55
C LEU A 213 -2.37 -2.67 10.97
N ALA A 214 -2.21 -3.80 11.67
CA ALA A 214 -2.88 -5.05 11.32
C ALA A 214 -3.02 -5.95 12.54
N PHE A 215 -4.13 -6.70 12.60
CA PHE A 215 -4.27 -7.79 13.57
C PHE A 215 -3.54 -9.05 13.09
N SER A 216 -3.09 -9.88 14.05
CA SER A 216 -2.77 -11.29 13.78
C SER A 216 -4.02 -12.04 13.29
N PRO A 217 -3.87 -13.21 12.61
CA PRO A 217 -5.01 -13.96 12.08
C PRO A 217 -6.07 -14.34 13.13
N ASP A 218 -5.64 -14.58 14.36
CA ASP A 218 -6.48 -14.92 15.51
C ASP A 218 -6.96 -13.69 16.31
N GLU A 219 -6.58 -12.49 15.85
CA GLU A 219 -6.85 -11.20 16.49
C GLU A 219 -6.36 -11.11 17.94
N SER A 220 -5.43 -11.96 18.34
CA SER A 220 -4.81 -11.89 19.68
C SER A 220 -3.72 -10.82 19.82
N ARG A 221 -3.23 -10.29 18.66
CA ARG A 221 -2.19 -9.28 18.59
C ARG A 221 -2.56 -8.18 17.63
N LEU A 222 -2.07 -6.96 17.92
CA LEU A 222 -2.06 -5.84 16.99
C LEU A 222 -0.62 -5.44 16.70
N TYR A 223 -0.29 -5.36 15.43
CA TYR A 223 0.96 -4.78 14.93
C TYR A 223 0.73 -3.33 14.56
N VAL A 224 1.67 -2.44 14.89
CA VAL A 224 1.62 -1.02 14.54
C VAL A 224 3.01 -0.55 14.14
N MET A 225 3.09 0.17 13.02
CA MET A 225 4.32 0.81 12.58
C MET A 225 4.59 2.06 13.42
N ASP A 226 5.79 2.16 14.01
CA ASP A 226 6.29 3.36 14.71
C ASP A 226 7.14 4.19 13.76
N GLY A 227 6.49 5.15 13.09
CA GLY A 227 7.10 6.01 12.08
C GLY A 227 8.01 7.10 12.63
N GLY A 228 7.93 7.36 13.92
CA GLY A 228 8.77 8.35 14.61
C GLY A 228 9.93 7.76 15.38
N ALA A 229 10.04 6.43 15.49
CA ALA A 229 11.20 5.77 16.06
C ALA A 229 12.44 5.97 15.19
N SER A 230 13.61 5.97 15.80
CA SER A 230 14.89 6.07 15.08
C SER A 230 15.89 5.03 15.67
N PRO A 231 16.23 3.99 14.90
CA PRO A 231 15.64 3.58 13.63
C PRO A 231 14.15 3.22 13.77
N ARG A 232 13.39 3.21 12.66
CA ARG A 232 11.98 2.86 12.64
C ARG A 232 11.75 1.42 13.10
N ALA A 233 10.54 1.13 13.57
CA ALA A 233 10.22 -0.19 14.06
C ALA A 233 8.75 -0.55 13.78
N ILE A 234 8.47 -1.84 13.71
CA ILE A 234 7.12 -2.36 13.86
C ILE A 234 7.00 -2.84 15.30
N ARG A 235 5.99 -2.35 15.99
CA ARG A 235 5.67 -2.79 17.37
C ARG A 235 4.55 -3.81 17.33
N VAL A 236 4.50 -4.67 18.34
CA VAL A 236 3.41 -5.63 18.55
C VAL A 236 2.90 -5.50 19.97
N PHE A 237 1.59 -5.60 20.10
CA PHE A 237 0.85 -5.56 21.36
C PHE A 237 -0.01 -6.82 21.45
N ASP A 238 -0.18 -7.34 22.65
CA ASP A 238 -1.14 -8.39 22.92
C ASP A 238 -2.49 -7.75 23.28
N LEU A 239 -3.60 -8.31 22.77
CA LEU A 239 -4.93 -7.89 23.16
C LEU A 239 -5.30 -8.51 24.49
N THR A 240 -5.99 -7.75 25.34
CA THR A 240 -6.61 -8.27 26.56
C THR A 240 -7.68 -9.31 26.24
N ALA A 241 -8.07 -10.13 27.22
CA ALA A 241 -9.04 -11.20 27.02
C ALA A 241 -10.41 -10.72 26.51
N ASN A 242 -10.78 -9.47 26.81
CA ASN A 242 -12.00 -8.84 26.27
C ASN A 242 -11.81 -8.26 24.85
N GLY A 243 -10.57 -8.29 24.32
CA GLY A 243 -10.25 -7.80 22.97
C GLY A 243 -10.37 -6.29 22.76
N GLN A 244 -10.37 -5.49 23.83
CA GLN A 244 -10.64 -4.05 23.79
C GLN A 244 -9.42 -3.18 24.09
N GLU A 245 -8.40 -3.72 24.74
CA GLU A 245 -7.23 -2.99 25.20
C GLU A 245 -5.95 -3.69 24.73
N LEU A 246 -4.86 -2.93 24.67
CA LEU A 246 -3.53 -3.42 24.32
C LEU A 246 -2.64 -3.50 25.55
N THR A 247 -1.86 -4.58 25.61
CA THR A 247 -0.88 -4.84 26.68
C THR A 247 0.43 -5.34 26.07
N ASN A 248 1.48 -5.45 26.89
CA ASN A 248 2.75 -6.06 26.51
C ASN A 248 3.37 -5.49 25.24
N GLY A 249 3.30 -4.17 25.04
CA GLY A 249 3.88 -3.50 23.89
C GLY A 249 5.39 -3.73 23.78
N ARG A 250 5.85 -4.25 22.63
CA ARG A 250 7.26 -4.57 22.39
C ARG A 250 7.62 -4.38 20.93
N VAL A 251 8.92 -4.26 20.62
CA VAL A 251 9.41 -4.25 19.24
C VAL A 251 9.23 -5.65 18.66
N PHE A 252 8.55 -5.72 17.52
CA PHE A 252 8.40 -6.93 16.72
C PHE A 252 9.51 -7.04 15.65
N HIS A 253 9.76 -5.93 14.95
CA HIS A 253 10.84 -5.83 13.98
C HIS A 253 11.54 -4.49 14.12
N GLN A 254 12.86 -4.52 14.28
CA GLN A 254 13.69 -3.31 14.26
C GLN A 254 14.26 -3.11 12.87
N CYS A 255 13.94 -1.99 12.25
CA CYS A 255 14.46 -1.63 10.95
C CYS A 255 15.95 -1.28 11.01
N GLN A 256 16.64 -1.47 9.89
CA GLN A 256 17.96 -0.91 9.67
C GLN A 256 17.84 0.57 9.26
N GLU A 257 18.96 1.27 9.25
CA GLU A 257 19.00 2.65 8.79
C GLU A 257 18.54 2.75 7.32
N GLY A 258 17.64 3.68 7.02
CA GLY A 258 17.07 3.86 5.69
C GLY A 258 15.85 3.00 5.39
N GLU A 259 15.61 1.93 6.12
CA GLU A 259 14.40 1.11 5.94
C GLU A 259 13.15 1.82 6.49
N THR A 260 12.09 1.75 5.73
CA THR A 260 10.80 2.35 6.11
C THR A 260 9.66 1.41 5.76
N PRO A 261 9.14 0.67 6.76
CA PRO A 261 7.84 0.03 6.64
C PRO A 261 6.75 1.10 6.55
N ASP A 262 5.59 0.73 6.00
CA ASP A 262 4.44 1.62 5.86
C ASP A 262 3.15 0.86 6.23
N GLY A 263 2.16 0.76 5.35
CA GLY A 263 0.99 -0.07 5.57
C GLY A 263 1.28 -1.57 5.35
N PHE A 264 0.57 -2.45 6.03
CA PHE A 264 0.81 -3.89 5.96
C PHE A 264 -0.44 -4.71 6.29
N ARG A 265 -0.44 -5.99 5.88
CA ARG A 265 -1.49 -6.97 6.22
C ARG A 265 -0.88 -8.32 6.59
N CYS A 266 -1.57 -9.07 7.45
CA CYS A 266 -1.21 -10.45 7.77
C CYS A 266 -1.76 -11.45 6.75
N ASP A 267 -1.01 -12.52 6.50
CA ASP A 267 -1.56 -13.74 5.89
C ASP A 267 -2.06 -14.72 6.97
N THR A 268 -2.72 -15.80 6.54
CA THR A 268 -3.27 -16.82 7.45
C THR A 268 -2.22 -17.62 8.21
N ASP A 269 -0.96 -17.58 7.78
CA ASP A 269 0.17 -18.20 8.48
C ASP A 269 0.79 -17.25 9.52
N GLY A 270 0.29 -16.02 9.62
CA GLY A 270 0.77 -14.99 10.54
C GLY A 270 1.97 -14.21 10.04
N ASN A 271 2.37 -14.35 8.77
CA ASN A 271 3.40 -13.48 8.21
C ASN A 271 2.82 -12.08 7.96
N LEU A 272 3.65 -11.06 8.17
CA LEU A 272 3.32 -9.67 7.91
C LEU A 272 3.89 -9.27 6.55
N TRP A 273 3.03 -8.90 5.61
CA TRP A 273 3.38 -8.40 4.29
C TRP A 273 3.35 -6.88 4.34
N CYS A 274 4.53 -6.25 4.30
CA CYS A 274 4.71 -4.83 4.61
C CYS A 274 5.07 -4.05 3.36
N GLY A 275 4.33 -2.99 3.05
CA GLY A 275 4.81 -1.93 2.18
C GLY A 275 6.16 -1.43 2.71
N TRP A 276 7.14 -1.30 1.80
CA TRP A 276 8.53 -1.04 2.17
C TRP A 276 9.18 -0.08 1.20
N GLY A 277 10.18 0.67 1.68
CA GLY A 277 10.93 1.52 0.77
C GLY A 277 11.88 2.48 1.46
N MET A 278 12.17 3.57 0.76
CA MET A 278 13.06 4.70 0.99
C MET A 278 14.48 4.50 0.45
N GLY A 279 14.63 3.73 -0.62
CA GLY A 279 15.92 3.69 -1.29
C GLY A 279 16.09 2.57 -2.31
N PRO A 280 17.15 2.63 -3.10
CA PRO A 280 17.47 1.59 -4.07
C PRO A 280 17.56 0.20 -3.43
N GLY A 281 16.83 -0.76 -3.99
CA GLY A 281 16.77 -2.15 -3.49
C GLY A 281 15.90 -2.35 -2.26
N LEU A 282 15.30 -1.28 -1.70
CA LEU A 282 14.38 -1.36 -0.57
C LEU A 282 12.91 -1.26 -1.01
N ASP A 283 12.64 -0.63 -2.17
CA ASP A 283 11.28 -0.36 -2.62
C ASP A 283 10.54 -1.65 -2.99
N GLY A 284 9.35 -1.82 -2.44
CA GLY A 284 8.51 -2.99 -2.69
C GLY A 284 7.77 -3.49 -1.46
N VAL A 285 7.73 -4.81 -1.28
CA VAL A 285 7.07 -5.45 -0.14
C VAL A 285 8.03 -6.37 0.60
N ARG A 286 8.23 -6.10 1.89
CA ARG A 286 9.01 -6.97 2.79
C ARG A 286 8.05 -7.93 3.51
N VAL A 287 8.42 -9.20 3.55
CA VAL A 287 7.63 -10.21 4.26
C VAL A 287 8.37 -10.64 5.51
N LEU A 288 7.71 -10.46 6.66
CA LEU A 288 8.22 -10.84 7.98
C LEU A 288 7.44 -12.05 8.49
N ASN A 289 8.15 -13.06 9.00
CA ASN A 289 7.50 -14.20 9.64
C ASN A 289 6.94 -13.84 11.04
N PRO A 290 6.19 -14.74 11.72
CA PRO A 290 5.63 -14.46 13.05
C PRO A 290 6.63 -14.10 14.15
N ASP A 291 7.93 -14.37 13.94
CA ASP A 291 9.02 -14.00 14.86
C ASP A 291 9.66 -12.64 14.50
N GLY A 292 9.15 -11.95 13.47
CA GLY A 292 9.68 -10.67 13.01
C GLY A 292 10.92 -10.77 12.11
N LYS A 293 11.29 -11.96 11.66
CA LYS A 293 12.40 -12.17 10.73
C LYS A 293 11.96 -11.91 9.30
N ALA A 294 12.74 -11.16 8.53
CA ALA A 294 12.52 -10.99 7.09
C ALA A 294 12.78 -12.32 6.36
N ILE A 295 11.79 -12.79 5.61
CA ILE A 295 11.84 -14.07 4.89
C ILE A 295 11.76 -13.91 3.36
N GLY A 296 11.18 -12.81 2.87
CA GLY A 296 11.06 -12.53 1.44
C GLY A 296 10.99 -11.05 1.15
N HIS A 297 11.26 -10.68 -0.11
CA HIS A 297 11.07 -9.34 -0.61
C HIS A 297 10.52 -9.37 -2.05
N ILE A 298 9.52 -8.56 -2.31
CA ILE A 298 9.00 -8.33 -3.66
C ILE A 298 9.47 -6.94 -4.07
N HIS A 299 10.41 -6.88 -5.01
CA HIS A 299 10.95 -5.63 -5.51
C HIS A 299 9.97 -4.94 -6.45
N LEU A 300 9.77 -3.64 -6.24
CA LEU A 300 9.02 -2.77 -7.13
C LEU A 300 9.92 -1.63 -7.64
N PRO A 301 9.60 -1.03 -8.79
CA PRO A 301 10.37 0.10 -9.31
C PRO A 301 10.12 1.40 -8.54
N GLU A 302 9.24 1.39 -7.55
CA GLU A 302 8.86 2.53 -6.74
C GLU A 302 8.38 2.07 -5.35
N ARG A 303 8.45 2.96 -4.36
CA ARG A 303 8.09 2.66 -2.99
C ARG A 303 6.65 2.18 -2.88
N CYS A 304 6.46 1.04 -2.23
CA CYS A 304 5.14 0.54 -1.85
C CYS A 304 4.73 1.15 -0.50
N ALA A 305 3.61 1.85 -0.49
CA ALA A 305 3.09 2.47 0.71
C ALA A 305 2.17 1.51 1.48
N ASN A 306 1.34 0.71 0.80
CA ASN A 306 0.39 -0.15 1.49
C ASN A 306 -0.01 -1.34 0.62
N VAL A 307 -0.56 -2.38 1.23
CA VAL A 307 -0.95 -3.61 0.56
C VAL A 307 -2.32 -4.12 1.03
N CYS A 308 -2.99 -4.89 0.17
CA CYS A 308 -4.12 -5.71 0.58
C CYS A 308 -4.12 -7.06 -0.16
N PHE A 309 -4.71 -8.07 0.47
CA PHE A 309 -4.97 -9.34 -0.18
C PHE A 309 -6.36 -9.33 -0.82
N GLY A 310 -6.46 -9.86 -2.05
CA GLY A 310 -7.71 -9.96 -2.77
C GLY A 310 -7.72 -11.13 -3.76
N GLY A 311 -8.64 -11.04 -4.74
CA GLY A 311 -8.95 -12.14 -5.63
C GLY A 311 -9.88 -13.16 -4.99
N GLU A 312 -10.39 -14.10 -5.77
CA GLU A 312 -11.36 -15.11 -5.34
C GLU A 312 -10.87 -15.94 -4.14
N ARG A 313 -9.58 -16.28 -4.12
CA ARG A 313 -8.96 -17.10 -3.06
C ARG A 313 -8.19 -16.26 -2.04
N ARG A 314 -8.25 -14.93 -2.14
CA ARG A 314 -7.49 -13.99 -1.30
C ARG A 314 -5.97 -14.26 -1.29
N ASN A 315 -5.46 -14.72 -2.41
CA ASN A 315 -4.05 -15.01 -2.65
C ASN A 315 -3.43 -14.13 -3.76
N ARG A 316 -4.11 -13.05 -4.12
CA ARG A 316 -3.56 -12.00 -4.97
C ARG A 316 -3.22 -10.81 -4.08
N LEU A 317 -1.93 -10.53 -3.95
CA LEU A 317 -1.45 -9.36 -3.21
C LEU A 317 -1.53 -8.15 -4.13
N PHE A 318 -2.28 -7.13 -3.73
CA PHE A 318 -2.31 -5.82 -4.36
C PHE A 318 -1.42 -4.87 -3.59
N MET A 319 -0.65 -4.06 -4.31
CA MET A 319 0.39 -3.19 -3.78
C MET A 319 0.17 -1.77 -4.31
N ALA A 320 -0.23 -0.86 -3.44
CA ALA A 320 -0.31 0.57 -3.75
C ALA A 320 1.10 1.16 -3.61
N ALA A 321 1.69 1.54 -4.72
CA ALA A 321 3.05 2.02 -4.76
C ALA A 321 3.11 3.37 -5.49
N SER A 322 3.69 4.36 -4.87
CA SER A 322 3.85 5.75 -5.35
C SER A 322 2.88 6.19 -6.44
N LYS A 323 3.15 5.84 -7.70
CA LYS A 323 2.34 6.27 -8.85
C LYS A 323 1.39 5.20 -9.38
N GLY A 324 1.49 3.96 -8.88
CA GLY A 324 0.81 2.81 -9.48
C GLY A 324 0.09 1.89 -8.51
N LEU A 325 -0.69 0.99 -9.12
CA LEU A 325 -1.23 -0.20 -8.48
C LEU A 325 -0.58 -1.41 -9.13
N TYR A 326 0.00 -2.27 -8.30
CA TYR A 326 0.64 -3.52 -8.72
C TYR A 326 -0.08 -4.72 -8.10
N ALA A 327 0.12 -5.88 -8.67
CA ALA A 327 -0.39 -7.12 -8.10
C ALA A 327 0.53 -8.30 -8.40
N VAL A 328 0.46 -9.34 -7.56
CA VAL A 328 1.11 -10.63 -7.79
C VAL A 328 0.30 -11.74 -7.11
N HIS A 329 0.20 -12.89 -7.77
CA HIS A 329 -0.34 -14.09 -7.11
C HIS A 329 0.73 -14.74 -6.24
N VAL A 330 0.36 -15.09 -5.02
CA VAL A 330 1.25 -15.69 -4.02
C VAL A 330 0.67 -16.99 -3.45
N GLY A 331 1.52 -17.82 -2.84
CA GLY A 331 1.12 -19.05 -2.15
C GLY A 331 0.52 -18.81 -0.75
N ALA A 332 0.30 -17.57 -0.36
CA ALA A 332 -0.32 -17.17 0.89
C ALA A 332 -1.78 -16.74 0.68
N GLN A 333 -2.60 -16.82 1.71
CA GLN A 333 -3.93 -16.22 1.75
C GLN A 333 -3.96 -15.13 2.82
N GLY A 334 -4.56 -13.98 2.48
CA GLY A 334 -4.72 -12.90 3.44
C GLY A 334 -5.60 -13.31 4.64
N ALA A 335 -5.21 -12.93 5.84
CA ALA A 335 -6.05 -12.98 7.03
C ALA A 335 -7.03 -11.80 7.04
N GLY A 336 -8.18 -11.93 7.71
CA GLY A 336 -9.16 -10.84 7.81
C GLY A 336 -9.91 -10.54 6.51
N LEU A 337 -10.69 -9.47 6.46
CA LEU A 337 -11.55 -9.10 5.31
C LEU A 337 -10.98 -7.95 4.47
N GLY A 338 -9.92 -7.29 4.88
CA GLY A 338 -9.35 -6.13 4.19
C GLY A 338 -7.85 -6.09 4.25
#